data_5fb3d04234e5d4e1d61f731fee08beea
#
_entry.id   5fb3d04234e5d4e1d61f731fee08beea
#
_cell.length_a   1.000
_cell.length_b   1.000
_cell.length_c   1.000
_cell.angle_alpha   90.00
_cell.angle_beta   90.00
_cell.angle_gamma   90.00
#
_symmetry.space_group_name_H-M   'P 1'
#
loop_
_entity.id
_entity.type
_entity.pdbx_description
1 polymer ?
#
loop_
_entity_poly.entity_id
_entity_poly.type
_entity_poly.pdbx_seq_one_letter_code
_entity_poly.pdbx_strand_id
1 'polypeptide(L)'
;MRIGHGYDVHRLVSGRALILGGVTIPYEKGLDGHSDADVLVHAVMDALLGAAAMGDIGQLFPDKDPAFAGANSLALLCEVVARLHAEGYTVGNIDCTVLAQAPKLAPHIAQMRRNLAKYLDIGTDCVSIKATTEEGLGFTGAREGIAAHAVVLIEKQA
;
A
#
# COMPACT_ATOMS: atom_id res chain seq x y z
N MET A 1 3.23 -13.28 17.49
CA MET A 1 3.85 -13.00 16.18
C MET A 1 3.05 -13.68 15.08
N ARG A 2 2.66 -12.93 14.02
CA ARG A 2 1.98 -13.41 12.81
C ARG A 2 2.54 -12.69 11.59
N ILE A 3 2.55 -13.37 10.43
CA ILE A 3 2.99 -12.82 9.16
C ILE A 3 1.79 -12.68 8.23
N GLY A 4 1.71 -11.58 7.49
CA GLY A 4 0.75 -11.38 6.41
C GLY A 4 1.45 -10.98 5.13
N HIS A 5 0.85 -11.33 4.01
CA HIS A 5 1.26 -10.92 2.68
C HIS A 5 0.09 -10.26 1.98
N GLY A 6 0.32 -9.10 1.36
CA GLY A 6 -0.64 -8.40 0.52
C GLY A 6 -0.07 -8.19 -0.87
N TYR A 7 -0.94 -8.22 -1.85
CA TYR A 7 -0.65 -7.89 -3.23
C TYR A 7 -1.78 -7.05 -3.80
N ASP A 8 -1.42 -5.98 -4.50
CA ASP A 8 -2.39 -5.18 -5.23
C ASP A 8 -1.81 -4.71 -6.56
N VAL A 9 -2.69 -4.41 -7.51
CA VAL A 9 -2.33 -3.92 -8.84
C VAL A 9 -3.38 -2.95 -9.35
N HIS A 10 -2.91 -1.83 -9.92
CA HIS A 10 -3.76 -0.84 -10.55
C HIS A 10 -3.26 -0.49 -11.95
N ARG A 11 -4.21 -0.22 -12.85
CA ARG A 11 -3.92 0.21 -14.23
C ARG A 11 -3.42 1.64 -14.26
N LEU A 12 -2.43 1.94 -15.11
CA LEU A 12 -1.99 3.30 -15.39
C LEU A 12 -2.89 3.95 -16.45
N VAL A 13 -3.46 5.10 -16.10
CA VAL A 13 -4.36 5.89 -16.95
C VAL A 13 -3.95 7.36 -16.98
N SER A 14 -4.29 8.06 -18.07
CA SER A 14 -4.10 9.51 -18.17
C SER A 14 -5.12 10.27 -17.32
N GLY A 15 -4.77 11.50 -16.90
CA GLY A 15 -5.70 12.39 -16.21
C GLY A 15 -5.88 12.11 -14.71
N ARG A 16 -5.08 11.23 -14.12
CA ARG A 16 -5.03 11.00 -12.67
C ARG A 16 -3.64 11.28 -12.11
N ALA A 17 -3.58 11.74 -10.87
CA ALA A 17 -2.32 11.84 -10.13
C ALA A 17 -1.78 10.44 -9.80
N LEU A 18 -0.47 10.27 -9.86
CA LEU A 18 0.20 9.06 -9.37
C LEU A 18 0.50 9.24 -7.88
N ILE A 19 -0.15 8.45 -7.04
CA ILE A 19 0.04 8.46 -5.59
C ILE A 19 0.54 7.08 -5.15
N LEU A 20 1.70 7.04 -4.47
CA LEU A 20 2.30 5.82 -3.93
C LEU A 20 2.85 6.11 -2.53
N GLY A 21 2.44 5.30 -1.55
CA GLY A 21 2.84 5.50 -0.15
C GLY A 21 2.45 6.88 0.39
N GLY A 22 1.32 7.44 -0.07
CA GLY A 22 0.85 8.78 0.26
C GLY A 22 1.67 9.91 -0.36
N VAL A 23 2.53 9.62 -1.34
CA VAL A 23 3.35 10.62 -2.04
C VAL A 23 2.83 10.82 -3.45
N THR A 24 2.50 12.07 -3.82
CA THR A 24 2.19 12.42 -5.20
C THR A 24 3.48 12.50 -6.01
N ILE A 25 3.59 11.64 -7.00
CA ILE A 25 4.79 11.51 -7.84
C ILE A 25 4.54 12.19 -9.18
N PRO A 26 5.42 13.11 -9.63
CA PRO A 26 5.30 13.71 -10.96
C PRO A 26 5.41 12.65 -12.06
N TYR A 27 4.32 12.42 -12.77
CA TYR A 27 4.24 11.49 -13.88
C TYR A 27 3.03 11.82 -14.78
N GLU A 28 3.08 11.46 -16.04
CA GLU A 28 2.01 11.75 -17.02
C GLU A 28 0.74 10.92 -16.83
N LYS A 29 0.85 9.81 -16.08
CA LYS A 29 -0.25 8.89 -15.77
C LYS A 29 -0.35 8.71 -14.26
N GLY A 30 -1.55 8.40 -13.78
CA GLY A 30 -1.79 7.93 -12.43
C GLY A 30 -2.49 6.58 -12.43
N LEU A 31 -2.72 6.04 -11.24
CA LEU A 31 -3.38 4.75 -11.08
C LEU A 31 -4.90 4.91 -11.08
N ASP A 32 -5.58 3.99 -11.74
CA ASP A 32 -7.04 3.93 -11.80
C ASP A 32 -7.59 3.11 -10.64
N GLY A 33 -8.65 3.61 -10.00
CA GLY A 33 -9.31 2.96 -8.88
C GLY A 33 -10.38 3.84 -8.27
N HIS A 34 -11.15 3.26 -7.34
CA HIS A 34 -12.27 3.94 -6.67
C HIS A 34 -11.79 5.00 -5.66
N SER A 35 -10.69 4.72 -4.93
CA SER A 35 -10.01 5.63 -4.01
C SER A 35 -8.95 6.48 -4.74
N ASP A 36 -7.91 6.91 -4.05
CA ASP A 36 -6.71 7.51 -4.66
C ASP A 36 -5.84 6.48 -5.39
N ALA A 37 -6.20 5.19 -5.35
CA ALA A 37 -5.54 4.06 -5.99
C ALA A 37 -4.07 3.89 -5.58
N ASP A 38 -3.73 4.20 -4.34
CA ASP A 38 -2.39 3.95 -3.79
C ASP A 38 -2.15 2.45 -3.60
N VAL A 39 -1.65 1.82 -4.65
CA VAL A 39 -1.42 0.37 -4.72
C VAL A 39 -0.48 -0.13 -3.61
N LEU A 40 0.47 0.69 -3.16
CA LEU A 40 1.39 0.33 -2.09
C LEU A 40 0.68 0.27 -0.74
N VAL A 41 -0.14 1.28 -0.43
CA VAL A 41 -0.91 1.32 0.83
C VAL A 41 -1.96 0.23 0.85
N HIS A 42 -2.61 -0.07 -0.29
CA HIS A 42 -3.57 -1.17 -0.41
C HIS A 42 -2.92 -2.53 -0.11
N ALA A 43 -1.74 -2.81 -0.70
CA ALA A 43 -1.01 -4.04 -0.41
C ALA A 43 -0.62 -4.16 1.08
N VAL A 44 -0.24 -3.05 1.73
CA VAL A 44 0.05 -3.01 3.16
C VAL A 44 -1.20 -3.31 4.00
N MET A 45 -2.34 -2.71 3.67
CA MET A 45 -3.60 -2.96 4.38
C MET A 45 -4.02 -4.43 4.28
N ASP A 46 -3.95 -5.02 3.09
CA ASP A 46 -4.26 -6.44 2.89
C ASP A 46 -3.31 -7.36 3.66
N ALA A 47 -2.02 -7.03 3.69
CA ALA A 47 -1.05 -7.78 4.48
C ALA A 47 -1.39 -7.75 5.98
N LEU A 48 -1.77 -6.59 6.51
CA LEU A 48 -2.14 -6.40 7.92
C LEU A 48 -3.41 -7.19 8.26
N LEU A 49 -4.46 -7.04 7.45
CA LEU A 49 -5.73 -7.77 7.65
C LEU A 49 -5.51 -9.28 7.55
N GLY A 50 -4.75 -9.74 6.55
CA GLY A 50 -4.41 -11.15 6.37
C GLY A 50 -3.63 -11.72 7.55
N ALA A 51 -2.64 -10.99 8.10
CA ALA A 51 -1.89 -11.40 9.29
C ALA A 51 -2.80 -11.62 10.51
N ALA A 52 -3.81 -10.77 10.67
CA ALA A 52 -4.78 -10.85 11.76
C ALA A 52 -5.93 -11.83 11.48
N ALA A 53 -6.02 -12.41 10.27
CA ALA A 53 -7.15 -13.23 9.78
C ALA A 53 -8.48 -12.46 9.78
N MET A 54 -8.45 -11.18 9.36
CA MET A 54 -9.58 -10.25 9.34
C MET A 54 -10.13 -9.99 7.92
N GLY A 55 -9.81 -10.86 6.95
CA GLY A 55 -10.24 -10.72 5.57
C GLY A 55 -9.33 -9.79 4.75
N ASP A 56 -9.94 -8.97 3.91
CA ASP A 56 -9.27 -8.08 2.96
C ASP A 56 -9.93 -6.69 2.91
N ILE A 57 -9.26 -5.74 2.22
CA ILE A 57 -9.75 -4.36 2.10
C ILE A 57 -11.05 -4.26 1.31
N GLY A 58 -11.32 -5.17 0.37
CA GLY A 58 -12.54 -5.17 -0.42
C GLY A 58 -13.79 -5.47 0.42
N GLN A 59 -13.64 -6.27 1.48
CA GLN A 59 -14.70 -6.52 2.45
C GLN A 59 -14.89 -5.34 3.40
N LEU A 60 -13.80 -4.66 3.77
CA LEU A 60 -13.81 -3.58 4.73
C LEU A 60 -14.25 -2.25 4.11
N PHE A 61 -13.82 -1.99 2.89
CA PHE A 61 -14.05 -0.75 2.11
C PHE A 61 -14.56 -1.11 0.71
N PRO A 62 -15.84 -1.54 0.58
CA PRO A 62 -16.37 -1.98 -0.71
C PRO A 62 -16.30 -0.88 -1.79
N ASP A 63 -15.80 -1.21 -2.98
CA ASP A 63 -15.69 -0.28 -4.12
C ASP A 63 -17.02 0.33 -4.56
N LYS A 64 -18.14 -0.32 -4.22
CA LYS A 64 -19.47 0.18 -4.56
C LYS A 64 -20.03 1.18 -3.55
N ASP A 65 -19.37 1.37 -2.41
CA ASP A 65 -19.79 2.32 -1.38
C ASP A 65 -19.32 3.72 -1.73
N PRO A 66 -20.25 4.66 -2.00
CA PRO A 66 -19.91 6.05 -2.31
C PRO A 66 -19.09 6.76 -1.22
N ALA A 67 -19.16 6.27 0.03
CA ALA A 67 -18.41 6.83 1.15
C ALA A 67 -16.89 6.76 0.95
N PHE A 68 -16.40 5.81 0.14
CA PHE A 68 -14.97 5.62 -0.13
C PHE A 68 -14.52 6.16 -1.49
N ALA A 69 -15.43 6.76 -2.27
CA ALA A 69 -15.07 7.35 -3.55
C ALA A 69 -14.05 8.48 -3.38
N GLY A 70 -12.89 8.36 -4.01
CA GLY A 70 -11.78 9.30 -3.88
C GLY A 70 -11.11 9.31 -2.49
N ALA A 71 -11.37 8.31 -1.65
CA ALA A 71 -10.80 8.24 -0.31
C ALA A 71 -9.27 8.23 -0.34
N ASN A 72 -8.68 8.89 0.65
CA ASN A 72 -7.24 8.86 0.88
C ASN A 72 -6.87 7.51 1.53
N SER A 73 -6.04 6.71 0.86
CA SER A 73 -5.67 5.37 1.33
C SER A 73 -4.91 5.39 2.66
N LEU A 74 -4.16 6.45 2.99
CA LEU A 74 -3.55 6.59 4.32
C LEU A 74 -4.60 6.76 5.43
N ALA A 75 -5.73 7.39 5.14
CA ALA A 75 -6.84 7.48 6.11
C ALA A 75 -7.49 6.10 6.32
N LEU A 76 -7.66 5.33 5.24
CA LEU A 76 -8.14 3.94 5.34
C LEU A 76 -7.16 3.05 6.11
N LEU A 77 -5.85 3.26 5.93
CA LEU A 77 -4.82 2.56 6.70
C LEU A 77 -4.93 2.84 8.20
N CYS A 78 -5.25 4.08 8.61
CA CYS A 78 -5.52 4.41 10.01
C CYS A 78 -6.64 3.54 10.59
N GLU A 79 -7.73 3.33 9.83
CA GLU A 79 -8.84 2.50 10.29
C GLU A 79 -8.43 1.03 10.44
N VAL A 80 -7.65 0.50 9.48
CA VAL A 80 -7.12 -0.87 9.58
C VAL A 80 -6.24 -1.02 10.82
N VAL A 81 -5.33 -0.08 11.08
CA VAL A 81 -4.46 -0.10 12.26
C VAL A 81 -5.26 0.00 13.56
N ALA A 82 -6.28 0.86 13.61
CA ALA A 82 -7.16 0.96 14.78
C ALA A 82 -7.89 -0.37 15.07
N ARG A 83 -8.34 -1.09 14.04
CA ARG A 83 -8.96 -2.41 14.18
C ARG A 83 -7.95 -3.45 14.67
N LEU A 84 -6.72 -3.44 14.17
CA LEU A 84 -5.66 -4.32 14.66
C LEU A 84 -5.37 -4.08 16.16
N HIS A 85 -5.29 -2.83 16.58
CA HIS A 85 -5.08 -2.47 17.97
C HIS A 85 -6.25 -2.91 18.87
N ALA A 86 -7.50 -2.78 18.40
CA ALA A 86 -8.67 -3.25 19.12
C ALA A 86 -8.66 -4.77 19.35
N GLU A 87 -8.06 -5.53 18.42
CA GLU A 87 -7.85 -6.99 18.56
C GLU A 87 -6.56 -7.34 19.33
N GLY A 88 -5.85 -6.34 19.86
CA GLY A 88 -4.64 -6.50 20.65
C GLY A 88 -3.38 -6.80 19.82
N TYR A 89 -3.35 -6.42 18.55
CA TYR A 89 -2.17 -6.54 17.71
C TYR A 89 -1.47 -5.21 17.51
N THR A 90 -0.14 -5.25 17.39
CA THR A 90 0.71 -4.14 16.97
C THR A 90 1.54 -4.55 15.77
N VAL A 91 1.95 -3.58 14.97
CA VAL A 91 2.83 -3.81 13.82
C VAL A 91 4.27 -3.87 14.30
N GLY A 92 5.01 -4.92 13.96
CA GLY A 92 6.42 -5.07 14.24
C GLY A 92 7.29 -4.43 13.15
N ASN A 93 7.10 -4.88 11.91
CA ASN A 93 7.77 -4.30 10.74
C ASN A 93 7.01 -4.60 9.45
N ILE A 94 7.35 -3.86 8.40
CA ILE A 94 6.88 -4.12 7.04
C ILE A 94 8.03 -4.12 6.04
N ASP A 95 7.91 -4.95 5.02
CA ASP A 95 8.79 -4.98 3.85
C ASP A 95 7.94 -4.99 2.57
N CYS A 96 8.14 -3.99 1.72
CA CYS A 96 7.35 -3.78 0.51
C CYS A 96 8.23 -3.78 -0.74
N THR A 97 7.67 -4.26 -1.85
CA THR A 97 8.28 -4.16 -3.17
C THR A 97 7.27 -3.60 -4.16
N VAL A 98 7.60 -2.47 -4.79
CA VAL A 98 6.80 -1.85 -5.84
C VAL A 98 7.38 -2.22 -7.20
N LEU A 99 6.55 -2.77 -8.08
CA LEU A 99 6.89 -3.16 -9.44
C LEU A 99 6.40 -2.08 -10.40
N ALA A 100 7.32 -1.27 -10.91
CA ALA A 100 7.02 -0.15 -11.78
C ALA A 100 8.14 0.05 -12.81
N GLN A 101 7.83 -0.03 -14.09
CA GLN A 101 8.78 0.26 -15.16
C GLN A 101 9.15 1.75 -15.19
N ALA A 102 8.20 2.61 -14.89
CA ALA A 102 8.34 4.07 -14.75
C ALA A 102 7.21 4.62 -13.88
N PRO A 103 7.40 5.81 -13.26
CA PRO A 103 8.63 6.60 -13.18
C PRO A 103 9.67 6.01 -12.23
N LYS A 104 10.85 6.64 -12.13
CA LYS A 104 11.86 6.27 -11.14
C LYS A 104 11.39 6.63 -9.73
N LEU A 105 11.24 5.63 -8.84
CA LEU A 105 10.67 5.80 -7.50
C LEU A 105 11.71 6.13 -6.43
N ALA A 106 12.99 5.87 -6.67
CA ALA A 106 14.06 6.05 -5.69
C ALA A 106 14.05 7.41 -4.96
N PRO A 107 13.81 8.56 -5.61
CA PRO A 107 13.76 9.86 -4.92
C PRO A 107 12.62 10.01 -3.91
N HIS A 108 11.59 9.19 -4.01
CA HIS A 108 10.35 9.29 -3.23
C HIS A 108 10.28 8.29 -2.07
N ILE A 109 11.10 7.24 -2.09
CA ILE A 109 11.04 6.14 -1.11
C ILE A 109 11.20 6.63 0.33
N ALA A 110 12.10 7.56 0.60
CA ALA A 110 12.31 8.06 1.94
C ALA A 110 11.05 8.73 2.52
N GLN A 111 10.28 9.46 1.70
CA GLN A 111 9.02 10.07 2.14
C GLN A 111 7.90 9.02 2.31
N MET A 112 7.80 8.05 1.41
CA MET A 112 6.86 6.94 1.54
C MET A 112 7.08 6.18 2.85
N ARG A 113 8.34 5.88 3.20
CA ARG A 113 8.70 5.23 4.47
C ARG A 113 8.27 6.05 5.69
N ARG A 114 8.49 7.35 5.69
CA ARG A 114 8.04 8.24 6.77
C ARG A 114 6.51 8.25 6.90
N ASN A 115 5.81 8.31 5.78
CA ASN A 115 4.35 8.28 5.78
C ASN A 115 3.85 6.96 6.40
N LEU A 116 4.30 5.81 5.87
CA LEU A 116 3.84 4.51 6.39
C LEU A 116 4.22 4.33 7.85
N ALA A 117 5.44 4.67 8.27
CA ALA A 117 5.86 4.57 9.66
C ALA A 117 4.93 5.34 10.61
N LYS A 118 4.57 6.58 10.23
CA LYS A 118 3.64 7.42 10.99
C LYS A 118 2.26 6.78 11.14
N TYR A 119 1.69 6.26 10.05
CA TYR A 119 0.33 5.72 10.06
C TYR A 119 0.25 4.30 10.65
N LEU A 120 1.37 3.58 10.68
CA LEU A 120 1.49 2.26 11.31
C LEU A 120 1.89 2.35 12.80
N ASP A 121 2.22 3.55 13.29
CA ASP A 121 2.73 3.80 14.65
C ASP A 121 4.00 3.00 14.97
N ILE A 122 4.94 2.97 14.01
CA ILE A 122 6.25 2.28 14.15
C ILE A 122 7.41 3.19 13.74
N GLY A 123 8.63 2.80 14.09
CA GLY A 123 9.83 3.50 13.65
C GLY A 123 10.07 3.37 12.13
N THR A 124 10.70 4.38 11.51
CA THR A 124 11.06 4.31 10.09
C THR A 124 12.10 3.24 9.77
N ASP A 125 12.85 2.78 10.74
CA ASP A 125 13.76 1.64 10.68
C ASP A 125 13.02 0.29 10.54
N CYS A 126 11.75 0.25 10.94
CA CYS A 126 10.87 -0.91 10.77
C CYS A 126 10.10 -0.91 9.42
N VAL A 127 10.31 0.08 8.56
CA VAL A 127 9.66 0.19 7.25
C VAL A 127 10.67 0.06 6.13
N SER A 128 10.60 -1.01 5.35
CA SER A 128 11.37 -1.20 4.12
C SER A 128 10.49 -1.03 2.91
N ILE A 129 10.95 -0.25 1.92
CA ILE A 129 10.31 -0.11 0.61
C ILE A 129 11.39 -0.21 -0.46
N LYS A 130 11.22 -1.16 -1.37
CA LYS A 130 12.05 -1.35 -2.54
C LYS A 130 11.22 -1.12 -3.80
N ALA A 131 11.85 -0.63 -4.85
CA ALA A 131 11.23 -0.54 -6.16
C ALA A 131 12.07 -1.31 -7.17
N THR A 132 11.40 -2.03 -8.06
CA THR A 132 12.05 -2.78 -9.14
C THR A 132 11.27 -2.62 -10.44
N THR A 133 11.97 -2.82 -11.57
CA THR A 133 11.32 -3.06 -12.86
C THR A 133 11.16 -4.56 -13.07
N GLU A 134 10.37 -4.95 -14.04
CA GLU A 134 10.34 -6.33 -14.55
C GLU A 134 11.05 -6.46 -15.90
N GLU A 135 12.08 -5.62 -16.13
CA GLU A 135 12.94 -5.65 -17.33
C GLU A 135 12.15 -5.60 -18.66
N GLY A 136 11.04 -4.83 -18.68
CA GLY A 136 10.15 -4.73 -19.84
C GLY A 136 9.16 -5.90 -20.00
N LEU A 137 9.15 -6.86 -19.07
CA LEU A 137 8.27 -8.03 -19.13
C LEU A 137 6.92 -7.77 -18.46
N GLY A 138 5.88 -8.42 -18.96
CA GLY A 138 4.54 -8.37 -18.39
C GLY A 138 3.88 -6.99 -18.48
N PHE A 139 2.76 -6.82 -17.78
CA PHE A 139 1.96 -5.60 -17.81
C PHE A 139 2.66 -4.41 -17.12
N THR A 140 3.46 -4.68 -16.08
CA THR A 140 4.26 -3.63 -15.42
C THR A 140 5.39 -3.18 -16.33
N GLY A 141 6.10 -4.11 -16.97
CA GLY A 141 7.13 -3.83 -17.96
C GLY A 141 6.61 -3.09 -19.19
N ALA A 142 5.38 -3.37 -19.62
CA ALA A 142 4.69 -2.68 -20.69
C ALA A 142 4.12 -1.29 -20.27
N ARG A 143 4.28 -0.88 -19.00
CA ARG A 143 3.72 0.36 -18.43
C ARG A 143 2.20 0.44 -18.51
N GLU A 144 1.53 -0.70 -18.39
CA GLU A 144 0.07 -0.79 -18.33
C GLU A 144 -0.45 -0.65 -16.92
N GLY A 145 0.35 -0.94 -15.92
CA GLY A 145 0.01 -0.85 -14.50
C GLY A 145 1.23 -0.81 -13.59
N ILE A 146 0.96 -0.61 -12.31
CA ILE A 146 1.92 -0.74 -11.22
C ILE A 146 1.36 -1.78 -10.24
N ALA A 147 2.22 -2.66 -9.74
CA ALA A 147 1.89 -3.62 -8.71
C ALA A 147 2.72 -3.39 -7.45
N ALA A 148 2.20 -3.86 -6.32
CA ALA A 148 2.94 -3.83 -5.06
C ALA A 148 2.72 -5.12 -4.29
N HIS A 149 3.79 -5.59 -3.65
CA HIS A 149 3.77 -6.62 -2.62
C HIS A 149 4.11 -6.00 -1.28
N ALA A 150 3.46 -6.47 -0.24
CA ALA A 150 3.80 -6.14 1.14
C ALA A 150 3.86 -7.41 1.99
N VAL A 151 4.87 -7.52 2.82
CA VAL A 151 4.95 -8.51 3.90
C VAL A 151 4.99 -7.76 5.21
N VAL A 152 4.18 -8.18 6.16
CA VAL A 152 4.10 -7.55 7.49
C VAL A 152 4.30 -8.59 8.58
N LEU A 153 4.88 -8.14 9.66
CA LEU A 153 4.92 -8.86 10.93
C LEU A 153 4.06 -8.10 11.93
N ILE A 154 3.10 -8.81 12.54
CA ILE A 154 2.32 -8.28 13.66
C ILE A 154 2.56 -9.10 14.92
N GLU A 155 2.44 -8.45 16.06
CA GLU A 155 2.61 -9.08 17.37
C GLU A 155 1.36 -8.88 18.22
N LYS A 156 0.96 -9.89 18.99
CA LYS A 156 -0.11 -9.76 19.95
C LYS A 156 0.47 -9.16 21.23
N GLN A 157 -0.13 -8.10 21.69
CA GLN A 157 0.19 -7.53 23.01
C GLN A 157 -0.17 -8.55 24.10
N ALA A 158 0.67 -8.64 25.10
CA ALA A 158 0.47 -9.53 26.24
C ALA A 158 -0.65 -9.03 27.16
#